data_e1788812db39cab82798865930540c6b
#
_entry.id   e1788812db39cab82798865930540c6b
#
_cell.length_a   1.000
_cell.length_b   1.000
_cell.length_c   1.000
_cell.angle_alpha   90.00
_cell.angle_beta   90.00
_cell.angle_gamma   90.00
#
_symmetry.space_group_name_H-M   'P 1'
#
loop_
_entity.id
_entity.type
_entity.pdbx_description
1 polymer ?
#
loop_
_entity_poly.entity_id
_entity_poly.type
_entity_poly.pdbx_seq_one_letter_code
_entity_poly.pdbx_strand_id
1 'polypeptide(L)'
;MDRIPAFCSAGRVGPANGQAGWGSDVLTGSRPGSSPNVTFPLAVASRGTDTEEAPAQRIARSLVALSKRLRLSDADIARLAKLAGHIVELDVTCSIDIDDAGWSTVTYSHQLLNLTNRPVKRLMTELWFENTDGPLAIEPSPSNERKVAIQRTHDMNNLSKFACHISPAIECGEVATISYVCRGGQFVHDHYWRQALRRYTRHLTLNIRHRGVHMLLNCTAIEEQADGSEVSATEDLVCTDDAGDALITVTRNYLQPSQAVTLRWEVSRASS
;
A
#
# COMPACT_ATOMS: atom_id res chain seq x y z
N MET A 1 5.89 -15.78 30.70
CA MET A 1 5.36 -14.44 30.31
C MET A 1 6.52 -13.65 29.73
N ASP A 2 6.95 -14.01 28.56
CA ASP A 2 8.11 -13.40 27.92
C ASP A 2 7.64 -12.26 27.00
N ARG A 3 8.24 -11.10 27.21
CA ARG A 3 7.93 -9.88 26.48
C ARG A 3 8.40 -10.04 25.02
N ILE A 4 7.47 -10.01 24.11
CA ILE A 4 7.75 -9.93 22.67
C ILE A 4 8.47 -8.61 22.39
N PRO A 5 9.60 -8.58 21.67
CA PRO A 5 10.23 -7.34 21.31
C PRO A 5 9.32 -6.56 20.38
N ALA A 6 8.95 -5.34 20.78
CA ALA A 6 8.25 -4.38 19.95
C ALA A 6 9.21 -3.90 18.84
N PHE A 7 9.25 -4.57 17.72
CA PHE A 7 9.99 -4.13 16.54
C PHE A 7 9.00 -3.76 15.44
N CYS A 8 8.75 -2.49 15.38
CA CYS A 8 8.53 -1.60 14.23
C CYS A 8 8.10 -0.23 14.76
N SER A 9 9.00 0.45 15.47
CA SER A 9 8.81 1.87 15.77
C SER A 9 9.02 2.64 14.48
N ALA A 10 7.95 3.28 14.00
CA ALA A 10 8.05 4.37 13.06
C ALA A 10 9.03 5.41 13.63
N GLY A 11 10.13 5.68 12.94
CA GLY A 11 11.10 6.69 13.31
C GLY A 11 10.43 8.04 13.49
N ARG A 12 10.56 8.61 14.68
CA ARG A 12 10.30 10.02 14.94
C ARG A 12 11.24 10.84 14.07
N VAL A 13 10.71 11.55 13.10
CA VAL A 13 11.43 12.63 12.42
C VAL A 13 11.36 13.84 13.34
N GLY A 14 12.46 14.12 14.04
CA GLY A 14 12.66 15.38 14.76
C GLY A 14 12.89 16.53 13.74
N PRO A 15 12.55 17.78 14.07
CA PRO A 15 12.77 18.90 13.18
C PRO A 15 14.27 19.25 13.17
N ALA A 16 14.89 19.13 12.00
CA ALA A 16 16.21 19.67 11.75
C ALA A 16 16.07 21.16 11.37
N ASN A 17 16.36 22.03 12.33
CA ASN A 17 16.75 23.41 12.06
C ASN A 17 18.15 23.42 11.44
N GLY A 18 18.26 23.95 10.23
CA GLY A 18 19.51 24.21 9.53
C GLY A 18 19.36 25.40 8.60
N GLN A 19 19.53 26.61 9.17
CA GLN A 19 19.80 27.82 8.38
C GLN A 19 21.18 27.70 7.76
N ALA A 20 21.27 27.85 6.45
CA ALA A 20 22.50 28.23 5.76
C ALA A 20 22.14 29.26 4.70
N GLY A 21 22.51 30.52 5.01
CA GLY A 21 22.47 31.63 4.08
C GLY A 21 23.55 31.48 3.03
N TRP A 22 23.25 31.88 1.82
CA TRP A 22 24.23 32.24 0.79
C TRP A 22 23.86 33.57 0.15
N GLY A 23 24.90 34.39 0.05
CA GLY A 23 24.93 35.80 -0.22
C GLY A 23 24.47 36.19 -1.60
N SER A 24 24.10 37.44 -1.63
CA SER A 24 23.87 38.29 -2.80
C SER A 24 25.18 38.64 -3.50
N ASP A 25 25.23 38.47 -4.82
CA ASP A 25 26.17 39.25 -5.65
C ASP A 25 25.40 39.94 -6.77
N VAL A 26 25.46 41.27 -6.67
CA VAL A 26 25.00 42.26 -7.63
C VAL A 26 26.10 42.42 -8.71
N LEU A 27 25.70 42.30 -9.99
CA LEU A 27 26.49 42.91 -11.08
C LEU A 27 25.57 43.67 -12.05
N THR A 28 25.76 44.94 -12.06
CA THR A 28 25.30 45.97 -12.99
C THR A 28 25.95 45.84 -14.37
N GLY A 29 25.22 46.18 -15.45
CA GLY A 29 25.80 46.31 -16.78
C GLY A 29 24.80 46.65 -17.90
N SER A 30 24.49 47.92 -18.06
CA SER A 30 24.32 48.77 -19.26
C SER A 30 23.59 48.29 -20.53
N ARG A 31 22.60 49.10 -20.92
CA ARG A 31 21.95 49.33 -22.25
C ARG A 31 22.96 49.95 -23.27
N PRO A 32 22.58 50.25 -24.58
CA PRO A 32 21.29 50.10 -25.30
C PRO A 32 21.46 49.61 -26.78
N GLY A 33 20.36 49.36 -27.49
CA GLY A 33 20.30 49.13 -28.93
C GLY A 33 18.88 49.06 -29.48
N SER A 34 18.50 50.08 -30.23
CA SER A 34 17.18 50.38 -30.80
C SER A 34 16.85 49.62 -32.10
N SER A 35 15.57 49.20 -32.17
CA SER A 35 14.65 49.16 -33.37
C SER A 35 14.96 48.24 -34.57
N PRO A 36 13.99 47.73 -35.32
CA PRO A 36 12.70 48.35 -35.66
C PRO A 36 11.43 47.46 -35.54
N ASN A 37 10.30 48.15 -35.48
CA ASN A 37 8.93 47.61 -35.60
C ASN A 37 8.71 46.82 -36.91
N VAL A 38 8.33 45.54 -36.78
CA VAL A 38 7.66 44.77 -37.82
C VAL A 38 6.29 44.39 -37.28
N THR A 39 5.27 45.07 -37.79
CA THR A 39 3.85 44.77 -37.50
C THR A 39 3.46 43.53 -38.28
N PHE A 40 3.25 42.40 -37.62
CA PHE A 40 2.54 41.24 -38.19
C PHE A 40 1.09 41.29 -37.77
N PRO A 41 0.15 40.95 -38.68
CA PRO A 41 -1.27 40.91 -38.35
C PRO A 41 -1.52 39.76 -37.37
N LEU A 42 -2.10 40.07 -36.23
CA LEU A 42 -2.65 39.13 -35.25
C LEU A 42 -3.79 38.33 -35.92
N ALA A 43 -3.47 37.13 -36.39
CA ALA A 43 -4.47 36.10 -36.52
C ALA A 43 -4.88 35.67 -35.10
N VAL A 44 -6.02 36.17 -34.67
CA VAL A 44 -6.70 35.69 -33.46
C VAL A 44 -7.18 34.27 -33.74
N ALA A 45 -6.27 33.31 -33.53
CA ALA A 45 -6.67 31.94 -33.33
C ALA A 45 -7.34 31.90 -31.96
N SER A 46 -8.66 31.84 -31.91
CA SER A 46 -9.46 31.47 -30.76
C SER A 46 -8.99 30.09 -30.31
N ARG A 47 -7.97 30.06 -29.45
CA ARG A 47 -7.68 28.88 -28.64
C ARG A 47 -8.92 28.70 -27.77
N GLY A 48 -9.69 27.65 -28.07
CA GLY A 48 -10.68 27.14 -27.15
C GLY A 48 -9.96 26.95 -25.83
N THR A 49 -10.35 27.71 -24.82
CA THR A 49 -9.94 27.50 -23.44
C THR A 49 -10.57 26.20 -23.04
N ASP A 50 -9.84 25.08 -23.22
CA ASP A 50 -10.06 23.87 -22.44
C ASP A 50 -9.89 24.32 -21.00
N THR A 51 -10.99 24.65 -20.36
CA THR A 51 -11.02 25.02 -18.94
C THR A 51 -10.57 23.76 -18.20
N GLU A 52 -9.32 23.72 -17.79
CA GLU A 52 -8.76 22.61 -17.03
C GLU A 52 -9.62 22.41 -15.80
N GLU A 53 -10.35 21.29 -15.78
CA GLU A 53 -11.28 20.97 -14.72
C GLU A 53 -10.57 20.93 -13.37
N ALA A 54 -11.10 21.64 -12.39
CA ALA A 54 -10.54 21.71 -11.06
C ALA A 54 -10.39 20.28 -10.45
N PRO A 55 -9.29 19.98 -9.76
CA PRO A 55 -9.05 18.65 -9.18
C PRO A 55 -10.21 18.13 -8.32
N ALA A 56 -10.87 19.00 -7.56
CA ALA A 56 -12.04 18.64 -6.76
C ALA A 56 -13.22 18.16 -7.60
N GLN A 57 -13.46 18.77 -8.78
CA GLN A 57 -14.51 18.34 -9.69
C GLN A 57 -14.19 16.99 -10.32
N ARG A 58 -12.93 16.75 -10.71
CA ARG A 58 -12.44 15.44 -11.18
C ARG A 58 -12.67 14.36 -10.13
N ILE A 59 -12.29 14.61 -8.89
CA ILE A 59 -12.48 13.66 -7.78
C ILE A 59 -13.98 13.37 -7.60
N ALA A 60 -14.83 14.39 -7.53
CA ALA A 60 -16.28 14.20 -7.35
C ALA A 60 -16.90 13.37 -8.48
N ARG A 61 -16.56 13.68 -9.73
CA ARG A 61 -17.01 12.92 -10.90
C ARG A 61 -16.51 11.46 -10.85
N SER A 62 -15.26 11.27 -10.49
CA SER A 62 -14.68 9.92 -10.37
C SER A 62 -15.36 9.11 -9.28
N LEU A 63 -15.65 9.70 -8.12
CA LEU A 63 -16.37 9.01 -7.04
C LEU A 63 -17.77 8.58 -7.48
N VAL A 64 -18.51 9.43 -8.22
CA VAL A 64 -19.83 9.07 -8.78
C VAL A 64 -19.71 7.93 -9.81
N ALA A 65 -18.71 7.96 -10.68
CA ALA A 65 -18.48 6.88 -11.64
C ALA A 65 -18.07 5.56 -10.94
N LEU A 66 -17.22 5.66 -9.91
CA LEU A 66 -16.76 4.53 -9.11
C LEU A 66 -17.89 3.91 -8.28
N SER A 67 -18.82 4.71 -7.77
CA SER A 67 -19.96 4.21 -6.99
C SER A 67 -20.75 3.15 -7.75
N LYS A 68 -20.98 3.39 -9.05
CA LYS A 68 -21.69 2.45 -9.93
C LYS A 68 -20.84 1.19 -10.23
N ARG A 69 -19.55 1.39 -10.54
CA ARG A 69 -18.63 0.29 -10.93
C ARG A 69 -18.29 -0.64 -9.77
N LEU A 70 -18.02 -0.07 -8.59
CA LEU A 70 -17.59 -0.79 -7.39
C LEU A 70 -18.72 -1.04 -6.40
N ARG A 71 -19.98 -0.69 -6.75
CA ARG A 71 -21.16 -0.82 -5.89
C ARG A 71 -20.93 -0.19 -4.51
N LEU A 72 -20.32 1.00 -4.47
CA LEU A 72 -20.10 1.72 -3.24
C LEU A 72 -21.42 2.25 -2.70
N SER A 73 -21.61 2.13 -1.39
CA SER A 73 -22.74 2.75 -0.70
C SER A 73 -22.57 4.27 -0.62
N ASP A 74 -23.66 5.01 -0.37
CA ASP A 74 -23.59 6.45 -0.12
C ASP A 74 -22.69 6.79 1.07
N ALA A 75 -22.67 5.91 2.09
CA ALA A 75 -21.79 6.02 3.24
C ALA A 75 -20.31 5.88 2.85
N ASP A 76 -19.97 4.95 1.94
CA ASP A 76 -18.60 4.83 1.40
C ASP A 76 -18.19 6.07 0.64
N ILE A 77 -19.08 6.57 -0.22
CA ILE A 77 -18.82 7.80 -1.00
C ILE A 77 -18.56 8.98 -0.06
N ALA A 78 -19.38 9.14 0.96
CA ALA A 78 -19.23 10.21 1.94
C ALA A 78 -17.92 10.09 2.75
N ARG A 79 -17.48 8.87 3.08
CA ARG A 79 -16.19 8.62 3.72
C ARG A 79 -15.02 8.94 2.78
N LEU A 80 -15.06 8.44 1.55
CA LEU A 80 -14.02 8.68 0.55
C LEU A 80 -13.88 10.17 0.20
N ALA A 81 -14.99 10.91 0.13
CA ALA A 81 -14.95 12.36 -0.12
C ALA A 81 -14.18 13.12 0.98
N LYS A 82 -14.22 12.66 2.23
CA LYS A 82 -13.44 13.24 3.35
C LYS A 82 -11.94 12.98 3.24
N LEU A 83 -11.53 12.02 2.40
CA LEU A 83 -10.14 11.63 2.18
C LEU A 83 -9.52 12.32 0.95
N ALA A 84 -10.17 13.39 0.44
CA ALA A 84 -9.59 14.20 -0.62
C ALA A 84 -8.17 14.67 -0.22
N GLY A 85 -7.22 14.58 -1.16
CA GLY A 85 -5.81 14.86 -0.92
C GLY A 85 -4.97 13.63 -0.51
N HIS A 86 -5.59 12.47 -0.34
CA HIS A 86 -4.92 11.22 0.04
C HIS A 86 -4.98 10.15 -1.05
N ILE A 87 -4.06 9.20 -0.97
CA ILE A 87 -4.16 7.92 -1.69
C ILE A 87 -4.90 6.97 -0.76
N VAL A 88 -5.92 6.30 -1.28
CA VAL A 88 -6.76 5.36 -0.53
C VAL A 88 -6.57 3.96 -1.08
N GLU A 89 -6.53 2.97 -0.22
CA GLU A 89 -6.61 1.56 -0.56
C GLU A 89 -8.09 1.14 -0.48
N LEU A 90 -8.72 0.92 -1.63
CA LEU A 90 -10.11 0.46 -1.70
C LEU A 90 -10.22 -1.00 -1.30
N ASP A 91 -9.23 -1.80 -1.69
CA ASP A 91 -9.13 -3.21 -1.38
C ASP A 91 -7.65 -3.59 -1.24
N VAL A 92 -7.33 -4.32 -0.19
CA VAL A 92 -6.02 -4.95 0.02
C VAL A 92 -6.23 -6.41 0.31
N THR A 93 -5.69 -7.26 -0.54
CA THR A 93 -5.67 -8.70 -0.32
C THR A 93 -4.22 -9.14 -0.14
N CYS A 94 -3.94 -9.82 0.96
CA CYS A 94 -2.69 -10.50 1.23
C CYS A 94 -2.97 -12.00 1.36
N SER A 95 -2.43 -12.80 0.46
CA SER A 95 -2.56 -14.25 0.47
C SER A 95 -1.19 -14.88 0.73
N ILE A 96 -1.11 -15.70 1.77
CA ILE A 96 0.11 -16.37 2.23
C ILE A 96 -0.10 -17.87 2.07
N ASP A 97 0.67 -18.48 1.19
CA ASP A 97 0.69 -19.93 0.97
C ASP A 97 1.98 -20.48 1.59
N ILE A 98 1.87 -21.31 2.63
CA ILE A 98 2.97 -21.88 3.41
C ILE A 98 3.01 -23.36 3.10
N ASP A 99 4.16 -23.87 2.67
CA ASP A 99 4.38 -25.28 2.41
C ASP A 99 4.66 -26.09 3.70
N ASP A 100 4.80 -27.39 3.56
CA ASP A 100 5.08 -28.34 4.65
C ASP A 100 6.43 -28.09 5.35
N ALA A 101 7.39 -27.46 4.68
CA ALA A 101 8.66 -27.04 5.25
C ALA A 101 8.63 -25.63 5.87
N GLY A 102 7.49 -24.94 5.80
CA GLY A 102 7.29 -23.57 6.34
C GLY A 102 7.69 -22.47 5.38
N TRP A 103 8.15 -22.76 4.16
CA TRP A 103 8.44 -21.73 3.16
C TRP A 103 7.16 -21.12 2.62
N SER A 104 7.19 -19.81 2.42
CA SER A 104 6.00 -19.08 2.03
C SER A 104 6.11 -18.40 0.67
N THR A 105 4.97 -18.34 0.00
CA THR A 105 4.71 -17.45 -1.12
C THR A 105 3.63 -16.45 -0.68
N VAL A 106 4.01 -15.18 -0.61
CA VAL A 106 3.09 -14.08 -0.23
C VAL A 106 2.70 -13.31 -1.48
N THR A 107 1.41 -13.25 -1.76
CA THR A 107 0.84 -12.49 -2.87
C THR A 107 0.05 -11.32 -2.33
N TYR A 108 0.41 -10.12 -2.78
CA TYR A 108 -0.32 -8.90 -2.49
C TYR A 108 -1.07 -8.38 -3.71
N SER A 109 -2.26 -7.86 -3.45
CA SER A 109 -3.03 -7.07 -4.39
C SER A 109 -3.55 -5.83 -3.69
N HIS A 110 -3.21 -4.65 -4.23
CA HIS A 110 -3.64 -3.34 -3.72
C HIS A 110 -4.47 -2.65 -4.78
N GLN A 111 -5.76 -2.43 -4.52
CA GLN A 111 -6.59 -1.57 -5.35
C GLN A 111 -6.53 -0.14 -4.82
N LEU A 112 -5.78 0.72 -5.52
CA LEU A 112 -5.50 2.11 -5.13
C LEU A 112 -6.45 3.07 -5.81
N LEU A 113 -6.96 4.04 -5.07
CA LEU A 113 -7.67 5.21 -5.57
C LEU A 113 -6.85 6.46 -5.27
N ASN A 114 -6.52 7.23 -6.31
CA ASN A 114 -5.79 8.48 -6.16
C ASN A 114 -6.76 9.65 -5.98
N LEU A 115 -6.95 10.12 -4.75
CA LEU A 115 -7.71 11.34 -4.43
C LEU A 115 -6.81 12.56 -4.26
N THR A 116 -5.52 12.48 -4.64
CA THR A 116 -4.59 13.61 -4.62
C THR A 116 -4.66 14.39 -5.94
N ASN A 117 -4.10 15.58 -5.96
CA ASN A 117 -3.95 16.40 -7.17
C ASN A 117 -2.67 16.07 -7.98
N ARG A 118 -1.95 15.00 -7.63
CA ARG A 118 -0.71 14.58 -8.28
C ARG A 118 -0.79 13.13 -8.74
N PRO A 119 -0.16 12.78 -9.89
CA PRO A 119 -0.08 11.39 -10.33
C PRO A 119 0.72 10.53 -9.36
N VAL A 120 0.22 9.33 -9.06
CA VAL A 120 0.89 8.34 -8.22
C VAL A 120 1.74 7.43 -9.10
N LYS A 121 3.06 7.51 -8.94
CA LYS A 121 4.05 6.76 -9.74
C LYS A 121 4.67 5.60 -9.02
N ARG A 122 4.48 5.51 -7.70
CA ARG A 122 5.08 4.46 -6.88
C ARG A 122 4.29 4.16 -5.62
N LEU A 123 4.27 2.89 -5.25
CA LEU A 123 3.76 2.36 -3.99
C LEU A 123 4.96 1.86 -3.18
N MET A 124 5.19 2.46 -2.00
CA MET A 124 6.23 2.02 -1.07
C MET A 124 5.68 0.94 -0.15
N THR A 125 6.45 -0.12 0.03
CA THR A 125 6.06 -1.24 0.89
C THR A 125 7.29 -1.84 1.59
N GLU A 126 7.04 -2.64 2.62
CA GLU A 126 8.07 -3.41 3.31
C GLU A 126 7.51 -4.76 3.74
N LEU A 127 8.37 -5.77 3.75
CA LEU A 127 8.08 -7.13 4.20
C LEU A 127 9.16 -7.58 5.15
N TRP A 128 8.73 -8.24 6.21
CA TRP A 128 9.59 -8.84 7.20
C TRP A 128 9.20 -10.30 7.44
N PHE A 129 10.20 -11.17 7.60
CA PHE A 129 10.04 -12.55 7.98
C PHE A 129 10.97 -12.90 9.13
N GLU A 130 10.61 -13.88 9.95
CA GLU A 130 11.48 -14.39 11.01
C GLU A 130 12.74 -15.02 10.43
N ASN A 131 12.60 -15.82 9.38
CA ASN A 131 13.69 -16.49 8.69
C ASN A 131 13.58 -16.32 7.17
N THR A 132 14.73 -16.26 6.48
CA THR A 132 14.81 -16.12 5.01
C THR A 132 15.99 -16.94 4.47
N ASP A 133 15.83 -17.45 3.26
CA ASP A 133 16.94 -18.02 2.46
C ASP A 133 17.52 -16.92 1.56
N GLY A 134 18.38 -16.09 2.16
CA GLY A 134 18.94 -14.92 1.48
C GLY A 134 17.94 -13.79 1.29
N PRO A 135 18.16 -12.89 0.32
CA PRO A 135 17.26 -11.79 0.02
C PRO A 135 15.91 -12.27 -0.52
N LEU A 136 14.80 -11.72 -0.02
CA LEU A 136 13.46 -12.06 -0.50
C LEU A 136 13.34 -11.87 -2.02
N ALA A 137 12.82 -12.83 -2.75
CA ALA A 137 12.51 -12.70 -4.17
C ALA A 137 11.16 -11.97 -4.32
N ILE A 138 11.20 -10.72 -4.83
CA ILE A 138 10.01 -9.88 -5.00
C ILE A 138 9.84 -9.56 -6.47
N GLU A 139 8.69 -9.93 -7.03
CA GLU A 139 8.39 -9.82 -8.44
C GLU A 139 7.00 -9.20 -8.65
N PRO A 140 6.81 -8.35 -9.69
CA PRO A 140 5.48 -7.88 -10.04
C PRO A 140 4.62 -9.05 -10.54
N SER A 141 3.33 -9.05 -10.18
CA SER A 141 2.41 -10.05 -10.72
C SER A 141 2.23 -9.86 -12.23
N PRO A 142 2.21 -10.94 -13.02
CA PRO A 142 1.92 -10.87 -14.46
C PRO A 142 0.48 -10.41 -14.76
N SER A 143 -0.42 -10.44 -13.78
CA SER A 143 -1.82 -10.00 -13.91
C SER A 143 -1.99 -8.48 -13.79
N ASN A 144 -0.92 -7.71 -13.57
CA ASN A 144 -1.01 -6.25 -13.50
C ASN A 144 -1.44 -5.67 -14.85
N GLU A 145 -2.48 -4.84 -14.86
CA GLU A 145 -2.92 -4.09 -16.05
C GLU A 145 -1.90 -3.01 -16.46
N ARG A 146 -1.11 -2.52 -15.50
CA ARG A 146 -0.06 -1.53 -15.69
C ARG A 146 1.32 -2.18 -15.59
N LYS A 147 2.30 -1.61 -16.26
CA LYS A 147 3.69 -2.02 -16.06
C LYS A 147 4.11 -1.66 -14.64
N VAL A 148 4.48 -2.66 -13.87
CA VAL A 148 5.01 -2.53 -12.51
C VAL A 148 6.46 -2.99 -12.52
N ALA A 149 7.35 -2.18 -11.94
CA ALA A 149 8.75 -2.53 -11.74
C ALA A 149 9.10 -2.42 -10.25
N ILE A 150 9.77 -3.43 -9.71
CA ILE A 150 10.21 -3.46 -8.31
C ILE A 150 11.58 -2.78 -8.21
N GLN A 151 11.68 -1.76 -7.37
CA GLN A 151 12.95 -1.14 -6.99
C GLN A 151 13.19 -1.36 -5.51
N ARG A 152 14.21 -2.12 -5.17
CA ARG A 152 14.64 -2.31 -3.78
C ARG A 152 15.26 -1.02 -3.26
N THR A 153 14.87 -0.62 -2.05
CA THR A 153 15.39 0.58 -1.39
C THR A 153 16.22 0.22 -0.17
N HIS A 154 15.96 -0.92 0.44
CA HIS A 154 16.70 -1.43 1.58
C HIS A 154 16.45 -2.93 1.71
N ASP A 155 17.51 -3.72 1.79
CA ASP A 155 17.47 -5.15 2.03
C ASP A 155 18.40 -5.46 3.21
N MET A 156 17.84 -6.02 4.26
CA MET A 156 18.58 -6.60 5.37
C MET A 156 17.99 -7.98 5.65
N ASN A 157 18.71 -9.01 5.22
CA ASN A 157 18.34 -10.41 5.43
C ASN A 157 16.81 -10.67 5.46
N ASN A 158 16.19 -10.45 6.61
CA ASN A 158 14.79 -10.73 6.89
C ASN A 158 13.83 -9.53 6.70
N LEU A 159 14.34 -8.34 6.33
CA LEU A 159 13.55 -7.13 6.07
C LEU A 159 13.85 -6.59 4.68
N SER A 160 12.86 -6.51 3.83
CA SER A 160 12.97 -5.88 2.51
C SER A 160 12.04 -4.68 2.41
N LYS A 161 12.62 -3.50 2.06
CA LYS A 161 11.86 -2.29 1.72
C LYS A 161 12.02 -2.02 0.23
N PHE A 162 10.93 -1.79 -0.45
CA PHE A 162 10.92 -1.61 -1.89
C PHE A 162 9.81 -0.68 -2.36
N ALA A 163 9.95 -0.20 -3.59
CA ALA A 163 8.95 0.56 -4.31
C ALA A 163 8.44 -0.22 -5.51
N CYS A 164 7.14 -0.31 -5.68
CA CYS A 164 6.51 -0.69 -6.94
C CYS A 164 6.38 0.56 -7.80
N HIS A 165 7.19 0.69 -8.85
CA HIS A 165 7.08 1.76 -9.84
C HIS A 165 5.97 1.44 -10.83
N ILE A 166 5.06 2.38 -11.04
CA ILE A 166 3.81 2.19 -11.77
C ILE A 166 3.85 3.03 -13.06
N SER A 167 3.64 2.40 -14.21
CA SER A 167 3.61 3.07 -15.52
C SER A 167 2.48 2.53 -16.40
N PRO A 168 1.59 3.39 -16.92
CA PRO A 168 1.47 4.82 -16.63
C PRO A 168 1.11 5.10 -15.16
N ALA A 169 1.35 6.33 -14.69
CA ALA A 169 0.99 6.75 -13.34
C ALA A 169 -0.53 6.67 -13.10
N ILE A 170 -0.94 6.58 -11.83
CA ILE A 170 -2.36 6.63 -11.46
C ILE A 170 -2.75 8.09 -11.35
N GLU A 171 -3.58 8.59 -12.27
CA GLU A 171 -4.01 9.98 -12.31
C GLU A 171 -5.02 10.31 -11.22
N CYS A 172 -5.26 11.60 -11.00
CA CYS A 172 -6.27 12.10 -10.04
C CYS A 172 -7.66 11.51 -10.34
N GLY A 173 -8.28 10.89 -9.32
CA GLY A 173 -9.58 10.23 -9.41
C GLY A 173 -9.53 8.85 -10.06
N GLU A 174 -8.36 8.36 -10.44
CA GLU A 174 -8.21 7.05 -11.08
C GLU A 174 -8.01 5.92 -10.07
N VAL A 175 -8.47 4.73 -10.44
CA VAL A 175 -8.25 3.48 -9.69
C VAL A 175 -7.32 2.58 -10.50
N ALA A 176 -6.35 1.96 -9.81
CA ALA A 176 -5.52 0.91 -10.38
C ALA A 176 -5.24 -0.18 -9.36
N THR A 177 -5.12 -1.42 -9.83
CA THR A 177 -4.69 -2.56 -9.03
C THR A 177 -3.21 -2.81 -9.26
N ILE A 178 -2.46 -2.92 -8.17
CA ILE A 178 -1.02 -3.19 -8.16
C ILE A 178 -0.80 -4.46 -7.35
N SER A 179 -0.24 -5.48 -7.99
CA SER A 179 -0.02 -6.78 -7.38
C SER A 179 1.44 -7.21 -7.53
N TYR A 180 1.95 -7.88 -6.51
CA TYR A 180 3.29 -8.47 -6.49
C TYR A 180 3.32 -9.76 -5.67
N VAL A 181 4.34 -10.56 -5.92
CA VAL A 181 4.60 -11.82 -5.23
C VAL A 181 5.95 -11.75 -4.54
N CYS A 182 6.01 -12.23 -3.30
CA CYS A 182 7.24 -12.37 -2.52
C CYS A 182 7.47 -13.84 -2.16
N ARG A 183 8.71 -14.31 -2.29
CA ARG A 183 9.15 -15.66 -1.92
C ARG A 183 10.45 -15.62 -1.13
N GLY A 184 10.75 -16.71 -0.43
CA GLY A 184 12.00 -16.87 0.34
C GLY A 184 11.88 -16.47 1.80
N GLY A 185 10.67 -16.19 2.29
CA GLY A 185 10.38 -16.08 3.72
C GLY A 185 9.90 -17.41 4.29
N GLN A 186 10.27 -17.73 5.53
CA GLN A 186 9.92 -18.98 6.19
C GLN A 186 9.31 -18.71 7.57
N PHE A 187 8.27 -19.47 7.92
CA PHE A 187 7.67 -19.56 9.24
C PHE A 187 8.26 -20.79 9.94
N VAL A 188 9.06 -20.58 11.00
CA VAL A 188 9.80 -21.67 11.68
C VAL A 188 9.15 -22.03 13.00
N HIS A 189 9.02 -21.08 13.91
CA HIS A 189 8.55 -21.30 15.28
C HIS A 189 7.22 -20.62 15.53
N ASP A 190 7.18 -19.30 15.36
CA ASP A 190 6.00 -18.50 15.61
C ASP A 190 5.22 -18.26 14.32
N HIS A 191 4.01 -18.78 14.26
CA HIS A 191 3.13 -18.51 13.13
C HIS A 191 2.32 -17.25 13.42
N TYR A 192 2.81 -16.10 12.92
CA TYR A 192 2.05 -14.86 12.97
C TYR A 192 2.29 -14.00 11.73
N TRP A 193 1.31 -13.22 11.39
CA TRP A 193 1.41 -12.22 10.34
C TRP A 193 0.82 -10.91 10.83
N ARG A 194 1.61 -9.82 10.73
CA ARG A 194 1.17 -8.47 11.10
C ARG A 194 1.11 -7.59 9.86
N GLN A 195 -0.10 -7.18 9.49
CA GLN A 195 -0.37 -6.24 8.42
C GLN A 195 -0.51 -4.83 8.97
N ALA A 196 0.55 -4.03 8.90
CA ALA A 196 0.50 -2.62 9.25
C ALA A 196 -0.06 -1.78 8.10
N LEU A 197 -0.91 -0.80 8.43
CA LEU A 197 -1.61 0.04 7.47
C LEU A 197 -1.01 1.44 7.42
N ARG A 198 -0.58 1.86 6.23
CA ARG A 198 0.02 3.18 5.99
C ARG A 198 -0.98 4.17 5.40
N ARG A 199 -2.14 3.68 4.95
CA ARG A 199 -3.20 4.45 4.31
C ARG A 199 -4.53 4.01 4.84
N TYR A 200 -5.53 4.86 4.63
CA TYR A 200 -6.91 4.42 4.82
C TYR A 200 -7.17 3.22 3.90
N THR A 201 -7.64 2.13 4.48
CA THR A 201 -7.95 0.88 3.79
C THR A 201 -9.43 0.57 3.99
N ARG A 202 -10.20 0.61 2.90
CA ARG A 202 -11.64 0.37 2.95
C ARG A 202 -11.93 -1.10 3.26
N HIS A 203 -11.19 -2.01 2.64
CA HIS A 203 -11.35 -3.45 2.78
C HIS A 203 -9.99 -4.13 2.81
N LEU A 204 -9.74 -4.91 3.85
CA LEU A 204 -8.55 -5.73 4.00
C LEU A 204 -8.96 -7.18 4.13
N THR A 205 -8.36 -8.06 3.34
CA THR A 205 -8.48 -9.51 3.45
C THR A 205 -7.08 -10.11 3.64
N LEU A 206 -6.91 -10.87 4.71
CA LEU A 206 -5.72 -11.70 4.94
C LEU A 206 -6.15 -13.16 4.80
N ASN A 207 -5.51 -13.88 3.86
CA ASN A 207 -5.73 -15.30 3.62
C ASN A 207 -4.43 -16.05 3.91
N ILE A 208 -4.51 -17.09 4.73
CA ILE A 208 -3.41 -17.99 5.00
C ILE A 208 -3.83 -19.39 4.60
N ARG A 209 -2.99 -20.05 3.81
CA ARG A 209 -3.04 -21.48 3.55
C ARG A 209 -1.77 -22.10 4.10
N HIS A 210 -1.89 -22.94 5.11
CA HIS A 210 -0.78 -23.69 5.68
C HIS A 210 -0.94 -25.16 5.31
N ARG A 211 -0.04 -25.63 4.45
CA ARG A 211 -0.10 -27.00 3.87
C ARG A 211 0.52 -28.02 4.77
N GLY A 212 0.13 -29.27 4.61
CA GLY A 212 0.74 -30.41 5.28
C GLY A 212 0.58 -30.36 6.80
N VAL A 213 -0.50 -29.75 7.31
CA VAL A 213 -0.81 -29.71 8.73
C VAL A 213 -1.86 -30.77 9.10
N HIS A 214 -1.71 -31.37 10.26
CA HIS A 214 -2.65 -32.34 10.74
C HIS A 214 -3.92 -31.67 11.27
N MET A 215 -3.77 -30.58 12.01
CA MET A 215 -4.88 -29.81 12.61
C MET A 215 -4.45 -28.40 12.96
N LEU A 216 -5.37 -27.44 12.80
CA LEU A 216 -5.27 -26.11 13.37
C LEU A 216 -5.63 -26.19 14.86
N LEU A 217 -4.67 -25.89 15.75
CA LEU A 217 -4.84 -25.98 17.21
C LEU A 217 -5.47 -24.71 17.78
N ASN A 218 -5.00 -23.55 17.31
CA ASN A 218 -5.45 -22.26 17.78
C ASN A 218 -5.32 -21.22 16.67
N CYS A 219 -6.22 -20.24 16.66
CA CYS A 219 -6.11 -19.08 15.78
C CYS A 219 -6.71 -17.85 16.46
N THR A 220 -6.00 -16.74 16.44
CA THR A 220 -6.43 -15.46 16.99
C THR A 220 -6.13 -14.30 16.06
N ALA A 221 -6.99 -13.29 16.08
CA ALA A 221 -6.77 -12.04 15.38
C ALA A 221 -6.89 -10.86 16.33
N ILE A 222 -5.97 -9.91 16.19
CA ILE A 222 -5.92 -8.68 16.97
C ILE A 222 -5.86 -7.51 16.01
N GLU A 223 -6.69 -6.49 16.25
CA GLU A 223 -6.60 -5.19 15.59
C GLU A 223 -5.94 -4.19 16.55
N GLU A 224 -4.77 -3.68 16.16
CA GLU A 224 -4.07 -2.61 16.87
C GLU A 224 -4.61 -1.27 16.38
N GLN A 225 -5.04 -0.43 17.30
CA GLN A 225 -5.51 0.92 17.02
C GLN A 225 -4.34 1.91 16.89
N ALA A 226 -4.59 3.09 16.33
CA ALA A 226 -3.56 4.12 16.15
C ALA A 226 -2.98 4.65 17.47
N ASP A 227 -3.71 4.52 18.59
CA ASP A 227 -3.29 4.87 19.94
C ASP A 227 -2.52 3.76 20.66
N GLY A 228 -2.35 2.60 20.00
CA GLY A 228 -1.68 1.42 20.53
C GLY A 228 -2.59 0.50 21.37
N SER A 229 -3.87 0.81 21.49
CA SER A 229 -4.84 -0.13 22.10
C SER A 229 -5.10 -1.31 21.16
N GLU A 230 -5.43 -2.47 21.72
CA GLU A 230 -5.70 -3.70 21.00
C GLU A 230 -7.15 -4.12 21.19
N VAL A 231 -7.78 -4.53 20.08
CA VAL A 231 -9.14 -5.06 20.05
C VAL A 231 -9.10 -6.45 19.43
N SER A 232 -9.78 -7.41 20.06
CA SER A 232 -9.93 -8.75 19.47
C SER A 232 -10.74 -8.69 18.17
N ALA A 233 -10.21 -9.32 17.13
CA ALA A 233 -10.88 -9.56 15.86
C ALA A 233 -11.06 -11.07 15.59
N THR A 234 -10.92 -11.90 16.63
CA THR A 234 -10.97 -13.37 16.52
C THR A 234 -12.36 -13.87 16.09
N GLU A 235 -13.41 -13.15 16.42
CA GLU A 235 -14.79 -13.49 16.00
C GLU A 235 -15.02 -13.32 14.48
N ASP A 236 -14.16 -12.55 13.81
CA ASP A 236 -14.22 -12.34 12.36
C ASP A 236 -13.33 -13.34 11.57
N LEU A 237 -12.71 -14.29 12.29
CA LEU A 237 -11.91 -15.34 11.65
C LEU A 237 -12.82 -16.43 11.06
N VAL A 238 -12.50 -16.81 9.84
CA VAL A 238 -13.02 -18.02 9.20
C VAL A 238 -11.87 -19.01 9.07
N CYS A 239 -11.97 -20.11 9.80
CA CYS A 239 -11.00 -21.19 9.77
C CYS A 239 -11.63 -22.46 9.24
N THR A 240 -11.01 -23.08 8.26
CA THR A 240 -11.43 -24.36 7.68
C THR A 240 -10.25 -25.28 7.46
N ASP A 241 -10.44 -26.57 7.66
CA ASP A 241 -9.48 -27.60 7.27
C ASP A 241 -9.90 -28.18 5.91
N ASP A 242 -8.98 -28.22 4.97
CA ASP A 242 -9.19 -28.76 3.62
C ASP A 242 -8.07 -29.75 3.26
N ALA A 243 -8.39 -31.03 3.34
CA ALA A 243 -7.54 -32.15 2.90
C ALA A 243 -6.09 -32.13 3.45
N GLY A 244 -5.91 -31.69 4.70
CA GLY A 244 -4.60 -31.57 5.35
C GLY A 244 -3.94 -30.21 5.20
N ASP A 245 -4.70 -29.19 4.79
CA ASP A 245 -4.30 -27.79 4.78
C ASP A 245 -5.18 -27.00 5.75
N ALA A 246 -4.60 -26.12 6.55
CA ALA A 246 -5.34 -25.14 7.34
C ALA A 246 -5.55 -23.87 6.51
N LEU A 247 -6.81 -23.46 6.34
CA LEU A 247 -7.20 -22.23 5.67
C LEU A 247 -7.73 -21.25 6.72
N ILE A 248 -7.11 -20.06 6.78
CA ILE A 248 -7.47 -19.01 7.73
C ILE A 248 -7.72 -17.73 6.95
N THR A 249 -8.88 -17.12 7.16
CA THR A 249 -9.24 -15.84 6.53
C THR A 249 -9.72 -14.87 7.60
N VAL A 250 -9.22 -13.63 7.57
CA VAL A 250 -9.80 -12.51 8.32
C VAL A 250 -10.06 -11.35 7.36
N THR A 251 -11.20 -10.72 7.54
CA THR A 251 -11.60 -9.54 6.77
C THR A 251 -11.89 -8.38 7.71
N ARG A 252 -11.30 -7.22 7.42
CA ARG A 252 -11.52 -5.98 8.18
C ARG A 252 -11.89 -4.84 7.25
N ASN A 253 -12.70 -3.90 7.75
CA ASN A 253 -13.21 -2.79 6.95
C ASN A 253 -12.88 -1.45 7.62
N TYR A 254 -12.66 -0.43 6.79
CA TYR A 254 -12.53 0.98 7.18
C TYR A 254 -11.37 1.26 8.15
N LEU A 255 -10.27 0.55 7.95
CA LEU A 255 -9.07 0.69 8.75
C LEU A 255 -8.36 2.03 8.47
N GLN A 256 -7.83 2.63 9.52
CA GLN A 256 -7.14 3.93 9.45
C GLN A 256 -5.61 3.76 9.30
N PRO A 257 -4.90 4.77 8.81
CA PRO A 257 -3.44 4.78 8.89
C PRO A 257 -2.95 4.58 10.32
N SER A 258 -1.83 3.89 10.49
CA SER A 258 -1.22 3.53 11.77
C SER A 258 -1.96 2.46 12.58
N GLN A 259 -3.02 1.87 12.06
CA GLN A 259 -3.58 0.62 12.58
C GLN A 259 -2.80 -0.58 12.03
N ALA A 260 -2.98 -1.75 12.67
CA ALA A 260 -2.49 -3.01 12.15
C ALA A 260 -3.45 -4.15 12.48
N VAL A 261 -3.43 -5.19 11.67
CA VAL A 261 -4.13 -6.46 11.94
C VAL A 261 -3.08 -7.55 12.08
N THR A 262 -3.09 -8.24 13.21
CA THR A 262 -2.17 -9.33 13.51
C THR A 262 -2.95 -10.64 13.62
N LEU A 263 -2.59 -11.61 12.77
CA LEU A 263 -3.02 -12.99 12.87
C LEU A 263 -1.96 -13.82 13.59
N ARG A 264 -2.39 -14.71 14.49
CA ARG A 264 -1.54 -15.74 15.11
C ARG A 264 -2.25 -17.07 15.01
N TRP A 265 -1.51 -18.12 14.67
CA TRP A 265 -2.07 -19.47 14.57
C TRP A 265 -1.07 -20.53 15.02
N GLU A 266 -1.59 -21.62 15.51
CA GLU A 266 -0.82 -22.80 15.91
C GLU A 266 -1.33 -24.00 15.16
N VAL A 267 -0.42 -24.80 14.64
CA VAL A 267 -0.76 -26.03 13.89
C VAL A 267 -0.04 -27.24 14.50
N SER A 268 -0.67 -28.39 14.47
CA SER A 268 0.01 -29.65 14.70
C SER A 268 0.45 -30.23 13.37
N ARG A 269 1.64 -30.81 13.36
CA ARG A 269 2.13 -31.62 12.24
C ARG A 269 1.98 -33.10 12.60
N ALA A 270 1.66 -33.96 11.62
CA ALA A 270 1.73 -35.37 11.83
C ALA A 270 3.15 -35.76 12.22
N SER A 271 3.32 -36.44 13.38
CA SER A 271 4.63 -36.98 13.74
C SER A 271 5.02 -38.00 12.68
N SER A 272 6.09 -37.71 11.94
CA SER A 272 6.69 -38.62 10.96
C SER A 272 7.38 -39.81 11.65
#